data_95b53a9fefe45788b4ded8a5d15324d7
#
_entry.id   95b53a9fefe45788b4ded8a5d15324d7
#
_cell.length_a   1.000
_cell.length_b   1.000
_cell.length_c   1.000
_cell.angle_alpha   90.00
_cell.angle_beta   90.00
_cell.angle_gamma   90.00
#
_symmetry.space_group_name_H-M   'P 1'
#
loop_
_entity.id
_entity.type
_entity.pdbx_description
1 polymer ?
#
loop_
_entity_poly.entity_id
_entity_poly.type
_entity_poly.pdbx_seq_one_letter_code
_entity_poly.pdbx_strand_id
1 'polypeptide(L)'
;FYTNGLLGSRKSQTYSNFNDFMYNLSYWSSWSNGFNIWKSEFDKIDKNLKLNKLFPHTSLFLTQHQAKLFCINDNLLFDVQRIPKRGGHNKFEAFTIEYPSLLDECCKKGHISTKCKKHILFGIMVQFLPSLLFNKYIIRIETFDDTGFRNNLKKYYPSYAYWLVLISV
;
A
#
# COMPACT_ATOMS: atom_id res chain seq x y z
N PHE A 1 -4.50 -10.28 -7.18
CA PHE A 1 -3.91 -9.88 -5.91
C PHE A 1 -4.48 -10.72 -4.77
N TYR A 2 -3.66 -11.09 -3.81
CA TYR A 2 -4.02 -11.96 -2.71
C TYR A 2 -3.88 -11.24 -1.37
N THR A 3 -4.94 -11.19 -0.56
CA THR A 3 -4.97 -10.41 0.68
C THR A 3 -5.09 -11.25 1.96
N ASN A 4 -5.28 -12.56 1.83
CA ASN A 4 -5.31 -13.51 2.98
C ASN A 4 -6.30 -13.11 4.09
N GLY A 5 -7.49 -12.69 3.72
CA GLY A 5 -8.55 -12.30 4.66
C GLY A 5 -8.40 -10.90 5.27
N LEU A 6 -7.39 -10.11 4.87
CA LEU A 6 -7.13 -8.78 5.45
C LEU A 6 -8.20 -7.74 5.09
N LEU A 7 -8.98 -7.96 4.01
CA LEU A 7 -10.12 -7.11 3.67
C LEU A 7 -11.41 -7.53 4.40
N GLY A 8 -11.42 -8.68 5.07
CA GLY A 8 -12.59 -9.21 5.79
C GLY A 8 -13.69 -9.78 4.91
N SER A 9 -13.56 -9.73 3.58
CA SER A 9 -14.57 -10.23 2.65
C SER A 9 -14.62 -11.77 2.58
N ARG A 10 -13.49 -12.43 2.85
CA ARG A 10 -13.29 -13.87 2.82
C ARG A 10 -13.71 -14.55 1.52
N LYS A 11 -13.65 -13.83 0.40
CA LYS A 11 -14.04 -14.29 -0.92
C LYS A 11 -13.19 -13.66 -2.02
N SER A 12 -13.25 -14.25 -3.21
CA SER A 12 -12.66 -13.65 -4.41
C SER A 12 -13.64 -12.67 -5.06
N GLN A 13 -13.09 -11.54 -5.55
CA GLN A 13 -13.83 -10.50 -6.26
C GLN A 13 -13.07 -10.11 -7.53
N THR A 14 -13.78 -9.89 -8.62
CA THR A 14 -13.20 -9.50 -9.90
C THR A 14 -13.64 -8.08 -10.29
N TYR A 15 -12.76 -7.37 -11.01
CA TYR A 15 -12.95 -6.00 -11.46
C TYR A 15 -12.54 -5.87 -12.92
N SER A 16 -13.31 -5.13 -13.71
CA SER A 16 -13.04 -4.89 -15.13
C SER A 16 -12.18 -3.66 -15.39
N ASN A 17 -11.94 -2.84 -14.36
CA ASN A 17 -11.09 -1.67 -14.47
C ASN A 17 -10.13 -1.52 -13.29
N PHE A 18 -8.97 -0.92 -13.55
CA PHE A 18 -7.91 -0.77 -12.58
C PHE A 18 -8.25 0.18 -11.43
N ASN A 19 -9.02 1.24 -11.70
CA ASN A 19 -9.38 2.21 -10.67
C ASN A 19 -10.24 1.59 -9.57
N ASP A 20 -11.26 0.78 -9.94
CA ASP A 20 -12.14 0.12 -8.97
C ASP A 20 -11.40 -0.98 -8.21
N PHE A 21 -10.53 -1.71 -8.91
CA PHE A 21 -9.66 -2.69 -8.29
C PHE A 21 -8.75 -2.04 -7.23
N MET A 22 -8.06 -0.94 -7.56
CA MET A 22 -7.21 -0.18 -6.64
C MET A 22 -8.00 0.42 -5.48
N TYR A 23 -9.21 0.92 -5.74
CA TYR A 23 -10.09 1.48 -4.71
C TYR A 23 -10.45 0.43 -3.66
N ASN A 24 -10.82 -0.77 -4.09
CA ASN A 24 -11.22 -1.87 -3.20
C ASN A 24 -10.01 -2.54 -2.52
N LEU A 25 -8.86 -2.61 -3.19
CA LEU A 25 -7.62 -3.12 -2.62
C LEU A 25 -7.02 -2.14 -1.59
N SER A 26 -7.26 -0.84 -1.76
CA SER A 26 -6.77 0.23 -0.89
C SER A 26 -5.25 0.17 -0.69
N TYR A 27 -4.73 0.48 0.49
CA TYR A 27 -3.31 0.48 0.80
C TYR A 27 -2.66 -0.92 0.80
N TRP A 28 -3.45 -1.99 0.79
CA TRP A 28 -2.94 -3.35 0.61
C TRP A 28 -2.24 -3.57 -0.73
N SER A 29 -2.48 -2.70 -1.73
CA SER A 29 -1.73 -2.67 -2.99
C SER A 29 -0.22 -2.43 -2.83
N SER A 30 0.23 -1.98 -1.65
CA SER A 30 1.64 -1.90 -1.27
C SER A 30 2.22 -3.21 -0.75
N TRP A 31 1.41 -4.24 -0.54
CA TRP A 31 1.84 -5.50 0.08
C TRP A 31 2.48 -6.44 -0.95
N SER A 32 3.78 -6.67 -0.81
CA SER A 32 4.58 -7.46 -1.77
C SER A 32 4.12 -8.90 -1.93
N ASN A 33 3.65 -9.53 -0.85
CA ASN A 33 3.26 -10.94 -0.86
C ASN A 33 1.92 -11.19 -1.56
N GLY A 34 1.13 -10.14 -1.80
CA GLY A 34 -0.18 -10.25 -2.43
C GLY A 34 -0.14 -10.17 -3.95
N PHE A 35 0.94 -9.64 -4.52
CA PHE A 35 1.03 -9.41 -5.96
C PHE A 35 1.40 -10.67 -6.72
N ASN A 36 0.57 -11.02 -7.70
CA ASN A 36 0.83 -12.07 -8.66
C ASN A 36 0.56 -11.57 -10.08
N ILE A 37 1.42 -11.94 -11.01
CA ILE A 37 1.34 -11.59 -12.43
C ILE A 37 1.66 -12.83 -13.27
N TRP A 38 0.97 -12.99 -14.39
CA TRP A 38 1.30 -14.03 -15.34
C TRP A 38 2.67 -13.78 -15.97
N LYS A 39 3.44 -14.86 -16.18
CA LYS A 39 4.76 -14.78 -16.83
C LYS A 39 4.70 -14.03 -18.15
N SER A 40 3.70 -14.31 -18.97
CA SER A 40 3.49 -13.65 -20.27
C SER A 40 3.24 -12.14 -20.16
N GLU A 41 2.63 -11.66 -19.07
CA GLU A 41 2.46 -10.22 -18.81
C GLU A 41 3.73 -9.60 -18.23
N PHE A 42 4.43 -10.35 -17.38
CA PHE A 42 5.72 -9.92 -16.86
C PHE A 42 6.76 -9.71 -17.97
N ASP A 43 6.79 -10.61 -18.95
CA ASP A 43 7.73 -10.54 -20.07
C ASP A 43 7.49 -9.33 -21.00
N LYS A 44 6.31 -8.71 -20.96
CA LYS A 44 5.96 -7.48 -21.70
C LYS A 44 6.39 -6.19 -21.00
N ILE A 45 6.77 -6.26 -19.72
CA ILE A 45 7.17 -5.07 -18.96
C ILE A 45 8.48 -4.53 -19.53
N ASP A 46 8.55 -3.21 -19.68
CA ASP A 46 9.77 -2.52 -20.10
C ASP A 46 10.92 -2.86 -19.15
N LYS A 47 11.99 -3.43 -19.69
CA LYS A 47 13.19 -3.80 -18.92
C LYS A 47 13.92 -2.59 -18.33
N ASN A 48 13.67 -1.39 -18.87
CA ASN A 48 14.23 -0.13 -18.39
C ASN A 48 13.32 0.55 -17.34
N LEU A 49 12.23 -0.11 -16.92
CA LEU A 49 11.32 0.42 -15.92
C LEU A 49 12.09 0.78 -14.63
N LYS A 50 12.05 2.06 -14.26
CA LYS A 50 12.63 2.52 -13.01
C LYS A 50 11.75 2.12 -11.84
N LEU A 51 12.22 1.15 -11.05
CA LEU A 51 11.52 0.69 -9.87
C LEU A 51 11.76 1.62 -8.67
N ASN A 52 10.73 1.85 -7.87
CA ASN A 52 10.88 2.51 -6.59
C ASN A 52 11.70 1.63 -5.63
N LYS A 53 12.64 2.22 -4.90
CA LYS A 53 13.56 1.48 -4.01
C LYS A 53 12.85 0.71 -2.89
N LEU A 54 11.80 1.29 -2.31
CA LEU A 54 11.06 0.69 -1.19
C LEU A 54 9.87 -0.15 -1.66
N PHE A 55 9.32 0.14 -2.85
CA PHE A 55 8.16 -0.52 -3.43
C PHE A 55 8.41 -1.03 -4.85
N PRO A 56 9.44 -1.87 -5.08
CA PRO A 56 9.72 -2.38 -6.42
C PRO A 56 8.56 -3.23 -6.98
N HIS A 57 7.95 -4.07 -6.12
CA HIS A 57 6.79 -4.89 -6.47
C HIS A 57 5.56 -4.03 -6.81
N THR A 58 5.32 -2.93 -6.06
CA THR A 58 4.23 -2.00 -6.38
C THR A 58 4.48 -1.29 -7.70
N SER A 59 5.72 -0.90 -7.99
CA SER A 59 6.06 -0.32 -9.29
C SER A 59 5.74 -1.27 -10.45
N LEU A 60 6.06 -2.56 -10.33
CA LEU A 60 5.67 -3.59 -11.30
C LEU A 60 4.15 -3.77 -11.37
N PHE A 61 3.49 -3.83 -10.24
CA PHE A 61 2.05 -3.97 -10.15
C PHE A 61 1.29 -2.83 -10.85
N LEU A 62 1.72 -1.59 -10.67
CA LEU A 62 1.09 -0.42 -11.30
C LEU A 62 1.22 -0.40 -12.83
N THR A 63 2.16 -1.15 -13.42
CA THR A 63 2.24 -1.30 -14.88
C THR A 63 1.09 -2.10 -15.46
N GLN A 64 0.38 -2.87 -14.65
CA GLN A 64 -0.70 -3.76 -15.09
C GLN A 64 -2.05 -3.04 -15.29
N HIS A 65 -2.08 -1.71 -15.22
CA HIS A 65 -3.30 -0.90 -15.31
C HIS A 65 -4.15 -1.11 -16.58
N GLN A 66 -3.55 -1.68 -17.65
CA GLN A 66 -4.24 -1.98 -18.91
C GLN A 66 -4.78 -3.43 -19.00
N ALA A 67 -4.59 -4.25 -17.96
CA ALA A 67 -5.14 -5.59 -17.95
C ALA A 67 -6.69 -5.56 -18.04
N LYS A 68 -7.26 -6.55 -18.70
CA LYS A 68 -8.73 -6.62 -18.91
C LYS A 68 -9.49 -7.08 -17.67
N LEU A 69 -8.82 -7.79 -16.79
CA LEU A 69 -9.45 -8.38 -15.61
C LEU A 69 -8.48 -8.34 -14.43
N PHE A 70 -8.99 -7.93 -13.29
CA PHE A 70 -8.29 -7.91 -12.03
C PHE A 70 -9.04 -8.77 -11.00
N CYS A 71 -8.32 -9.44 -10.13
CA CYS A 71 -8.91 -10.25 -9.08
C CYS A 71 -8.28 -9.93 -7.73
N ILE A 72 -9.11 -9.70 -6.71
CA ILE A 72 -8.71 -9.72 -5.31
C ILE A 72 -9.19 -11.04 -4.72
N ASN A 73 -8.26 -11.87 -4.29
CA ASN A 73 -8.58 -13.10 -3.56
C ASN A 73 -8.31 -12.86 -2.07
N ASP A 74 -9.41 -12.75 -1.30
CA ASP A 74 -9.36 -12.48 0.15
C ASP A 74 -9.66 -13.74 1.00
N ASN A 75 -9.58 -14.92 0.41
CA ASN A 75 -9.72 -16.15 1.19
C ASN A 75 -8.54 -16.32 2.16
N LEU A 76 -8.81 -16.87 3.34
CA LEU A 76 -7.76 -17.19 4.30
C LEU A 76 -7.14 -18.55 3.88
N LEU A 77 -5.88 -18.54 3.48
CA LEU A 77 -5.16 -19.72 3.01
C LEU A 77 -3.96 -20.12 3.90
N PHE A 78 -3.41 -19.17 4.65
CA PHE A 78 -2.26 -19.42 5.52
C PHE A 78 -2.26 -18.52 6.76
N ASP A 79 -1.66 -18.99 7.83
CA ASP A 79 -1.42 -18.22 9.04
C ASP A 79 -0.12 -17.43 8.90
N VAL A 80 -0.19 -16.15 9.23
CA VAL A 80 0.98 -15.26 9.22
C VAL A 80 1.56 -15.19 10.63
N GLN A 81 2.72 -15.80 10.82
CA GLN A 81 3.45 -15.67 12.08
C GLN A 81 4.13 -14.29 12.14
N ARG A 82 3.92 -13.58 13.25
CA ARG A 82 4.62 -12.33 13.52
C ARG A 82 6.03 -12.61 14.00
N ILE A 83 7.01 -12.01 13.36
CA ILE A 83 8.40 -12.01 13.82
C ILE A 83 8.63 -10.69 14.57
N PRO A 84 8.72 -10.71 15.91
CA PRO A 84 8.90 -9.50 16.71
C PRO A 84 10.30 -8.88 16.49
N LYS A 85 10.43 -7.59 16.79
CA LYS A 85 11.69 -6.83 16.74
C LYS A 85 12.39 -6.86 15.38
N ARG A 86 11.62 -6.92 14.29
CA ARG A 86 12.17 -6.73 12.96
C ARG A 86 12.57 -5.26 12.82
N GLY A 87 13.87 -5.01 12.80
CA GLY A 87 14.43 -3.76 12.30
C GLY A 87 14.09 -3.59 10.81
N GLY A 88 14.45 -2.49 10.21
CA GLY A 88 14.25 -2.28 8.79
C GLY A 88 14.29 -0.81 8.40
N HIS A 89 13.89 -0.54 7.16
CA HIS A 89 13.77 0.80 6.62
C HIS A 89 12.72 1.63 7.39
N ASN A 90 12.79 2.95 7.23
CA ASN A 90 11.82 3.87 7.80
C ASN A 90 10.44 3.64 7.17
N LYS A 91 9.58 2.88 7.86
CA LYS A 91 8.21 2.58 7.41
C LYS A 91 7.36 3.84 7.31
N PHE A 92 7.62 4.86 8.14
CA PHE A 92 6.90 6.13 8.04
C PHE A 92 7.27 6.88 6.77
N GLU A 93 8.55 6.99 6.41
CA GLU A 93 8.96 7.58 5.14
C GLU A 93 8.36 6.80 3.96
N ALA A 94 8.40 5.47 4.03
CA ALA A 94 7.82 4.62 3.00
C ALA A 94 6.35 4.95 2.72
N PHE A 95 5.52 5.08 3.77
CA PHE A 95 4.07 5.28 3.63
C PHE A 95 3.61 6.75 3.67
N THR A 96 4.49 7.68 4.00
CA THR A 96 4.17 9.12 3.95
C THR A 96 4.75 9.82 2.74
N ILE A 97 5.79 9.28 2.09
CA ILE A 97 6.46 9.87 0.93
C ILE A 97 6.46 8.93 -0.27
N GLU A 98 7.09 7.75 -0.15
CA GLU A 98 7.41 6.92 -1.30
C GLU A 98 6.16 6.30 -1.94
N TYR A 99 5.34 5.64 -1.16
CA TYR A 99 4.11 5.06 -1.68
C TYR A 99 3.09 6.11 -2.15
N PRO A 100 2.81 7.22 -1.41
CA PRO A 100 2.01 8.34 -1.92
C PRO A 100 2.54 8.94 -3.22
N SER A 101 3.86 9.00 -3.41
CA SER A 101 4.47 9.48 -4.66
C SER A 101 4.13 8.58 -5.85
N LEU A 102 4.17 7.26 -5.68
CA LEU A 102 3.75 6.30 -6.71
C LEU A 102 2.26 6.45 -7.07
N LEU A 103 1.40 6.62 -6.06
CA LEU A 103 -0.03 6.87 -6.29
C LEU A 103 -0.28 8.21 -6.99
N ASP A 104 0.49 9.24 -6.66
CA ASP A 104 0.39 10.55 -7.29
C ASP A 104 0.78 10.49 -8.77
N GLU A 105 1.86 9.79 -9.09
CA GLU A 105 2.29 9.54 -10.46
C GLU A 105 1.22 8.75 -11.25
N CYS A 106 0.69 7.69 -10.66
CA CYS A 106 -0.38 6.88 -11.24
C CYS A 106 -1.65 7.71 -11.51
N CYS A 107 -2.00 8.60 -10.59
CA CYS A 107 -3.12 9.52 -10.74
C CYS A 107 -2.86 10.57 -11.84
N LYS A 108 -1.65 11.15 -11.91
CA LYS A 108 -1.27 12.11 -12.96
C LYS A 108 -1.30 11.49 -14.36
N LYS A 109 -0.97 10.21 -14.48
CA LYS A 109 -1.07 9.43 -15.72
C LYS A 109 -2.52 9.02 -16.06
N GLY A 110 -3.48 9.29 -15.20
CA GLY A 110 -4.90 8.94 -15.41
C GLY A 110 -5.23 7.46 -15.17
N HIS A 111 -4.32 6.67 -14.60
CA HIS A 111 -4.54 5.24 -14.32
C HIS A 111 -5.47 5.02 -13.13
N ILE A 112 -5.48 5.92 -12.15
CA ILE A 112 -6.44 5.97 -11.05
C ILE A 112 -7.01 7.37 -10.90
N SER A 113 -8.22 7.48 -10.37
CA SER A 113 -8.86 8.77 -10.09
C SER A 113 -8.30 9.44 -8.83
N THR A 114 -8.45 10.76 -8.74
CA THR A 114 -8.14 11.51 -7.51
C THR A 114 -8.94 10.98 -6.30
N LYS A 115 -10.18 10.53 -6.52
CA LYS A 115 -11.01 9.90 -5.48
C LYS A 115 -10.37 8.61 -4.97
N CYS A 116 -9.91 7.75 -5.87
CA CYS A 116 -9.21 6.51 -5.52
C CYS A 116 -7.93 6.80 -4.72
N LYS A 117 -7.06 7.70 -5.20
CA LYS A 117 -5.86 8.13 -4.48
C LYS A 117 -6.18 8.62 -3.07
N LYS A 118 -7.16 9.53 -2.92
CA LYS A 118 -7.57 10.06 -1.61
C LYS A 118 -8.09 8.97 -0.68
N HIS A 119 -8.85 8.00 -1.20
CA HIS A 119 -9.34 6.87 -0.42
C HIS A 119 -8.19 6.01 0.12
N ILE A 120 -7.21 5.69 -0.71
CA ILE A 120 -6.02 4.92 -0.30
C ILE A 120 -5.22 5.67 0.78
N LEU A 121 -4.93 6.96 0.56
CA LEU A 121 -4.20 7.80 1.53
C LEU A 121 -4.97 7.95 2.84
N PHE A 122 -6.30 8.04 2.80
CA PHE A 122 -7.13 8.06 4.00
C PHE A 122 -7.00 6.76 4.79
N GLY A 123 -7.07 5.59 4.14
CA GLY A 123 -6.86 4.30 4.79
C GLY A 123 -5.49 4.18 5.46
N ILE A 124 -4.43 4.67 4.81
CA ILE A 124 -3.09 4.75 5.43
C ILE A 124 -3.12 5.61 6.70
N MET A 125 -3.72 6.80 6.61
CA MET A 125 -3.74 7.78 7.70
C MET A 125 -4.53 7.28 8.93
N VAL A 126 -5.68 6.60 8.73
CA VAL A 126 -6.59 6.26 9.86
C VAL A 126 -6.44 4.82 10.36
N GLN A 127 -5.79 3.94 9.59
CA GLN A 127 -5.64 2.52 9.95
C GLN A 127 -4.18 2.11 10.05
N PHE A 128 -3.40 2.33 8.99
CA PHE A 128 -2.06 1.79 8.89
C PHE A 128 -1.05 2.54 9.79
N LEU A 129 -0.98 3.87 9.71
CA LEU A 129 -0.03 4.67 10.50
C LEU A 129 -0.31 4.59 12.01
N PRO A 130 -1.58 4.67 12.50
CA PRO A 130 -1.87 4.43 13.91
C PRO A 130 -1.43 3.04 14.38
N SER A 131 -1.69 1.99 13.57
CA SER A 131 -1.25 0.63 13.88
C SER A 131 0.28 0.52 13.99
N LEU A 132 1.03 1.22 13.13
CA LEU A 132 2.50 1.26 13.23
C LEU A 132 2.96 1.93 14.52
N LEU A 133 2.37 3.08 14.90
CA LEU A 133 2.71 3.78 16.14
C LEU A 133 2.38 2.91 17.35
N PHE A 134 1.18 2.32 17.37
CA PHE A 134 0.75 1.43 18.45
C PHE A 134 1.72 0.25 18.62
N ASN A 135 2.09 -0.42 17.54
CA ASN A 135 3.03 -1.54 17.58
C ASN A 135 4.44 -1.12 18.03
N LYS A 136 4.87 0.10 17.67
CA LYS A 136 6.19 0.62 18.06
C LYS A 136 6.23 1.08 19.51
N TYR A 137 5.28 1.91 19.94
CA TYR A 137 5.36 2.64 21.21
C TYR A 137 4.60 1.97 22.34
N ILE A 138 3.49 1.29 22.04
CA ILE A 138 2.64 0.65 23.06
C ILE A 138 3.01 -0.83 23.21
N ILE A 139 2.90 -1.62 22.14
CA ILE A 139 3.20 -3.05 22.17
C ILE A 139 4.71 -3.33 22.17
N ARG A 140 5.53 -2.42 21.59
CA ARG A 140 7.00 -2.52 21.51
C ARG A 140 7.52 -3.75 20.76
N ILE A 141 6.80 -4.19 19.74
CA ILE A 141 7.19 -5.33 18.89
C ILE A 141 7.93 -4.88 17.62
N GLU A 142 7.99 -3.58 17.34
CA GLU A 142 8.64 -3.01 16.15
C GLU A 142 9.77 -2.07 16.53
N THR A 143 10.84 -2.06 15.74
CA THR A 143 12.06 -1.25 15.98
C THR A 143 12.48 -0.40 14.79
N PHE A 144 11.57 -0.17 13.83
CA PHE A 144 11.87 0.65 12.65
C PHE A 144 12.06 2.14 13.00
N ASP A 145 12.79 2.86 12.14
CA ASP A 145 13.01 4.30 12.24
C ASP A 145 11.74 5.09 11.87
N ASP A 146 11.48 6.19 12.56
CA ASP A 146 10.37 7.11 12.34
C ASP A 146 10.81 8.58 12.19
N THR A 147 12.09 8.78 11.95
CA THR A 147 12.67 10.11 11.76
C THR A 147 11.93 10.87 10.66
N GLY A 148 11.59 12.13 10.94
CA GLY A 148 10.92 12.99 9.97
C GLY A 148 9.42 12.77 9.80
N PHE A 149 8.77 11.84 10.51
CA PHE A 149 7.37 11.46 10.34
C PHE A 149 6.41 12.66 10.23
N ARG A 150 6.46 13.61 11.18
CA ARG A 150 5.59 14.79 11.18
C ARG A 150 5.77 15.67 9.92
N ASN A 151 7.00 15.86 9.47
CA ASN A 151 7.30 16.68 8.30
C ASN A 151 6.94 15.96 6.99
N ASN A 152 7.15 14.66 6.93
CA ASN A 152 6.84 13.84 5.76
C ASN A 152 5.33 13.81 5.47
N LEU A 153 4.48 13.77 6.50
CA LEU A 153 3.02 13.81 6.35
C LEU A 153 2.55 15.06 5.58
N LYS A 154 3.18 16.22 5.77
CA LYS A 154 2.73 17.48 5.16
C LYS A 154 2.73 17.47 3.63
N LYS A 155 3.46 16.55 3.00
CA LYS A 155 3.61 16.51 1.54
C LYS A 155 2.36 15.98 0.81
N TYR A 156 1.71 14.97 1.37
CA TYR A 156 0.61 14.26 0.70
C TYR A 156 -0.67 14.18 1.54
N TYR A 157 -0.61 14.52 2.81
CA TYR A 157 -1.71 14.43 3.75
C TYR A 157 -2.15 15.81 4.24
N PRO A 158 -3.40 15.96 4.71
CA PRO A 158 -3.87 17.23 5.25
C PRO A 158 -3.07 17.64 6.51
N SER A 159 -3.03 18.94 6.81
CA SER A 159 -2.25 19.51 7.92
C SER A 159 -2.58 18.90 9.29
N TYR A 160 -3.80 18.45 9.49
CA TYR A 160 -4.26 17.81 10.74
C TYR A 160 -3.88 16.31 10.84
N ALA A 161 -3.35 15.71 9.76
CA ALA A 161 -3.08 14.26 9.70
C ALA A 161 -2.21 13.77 10.86
N TYR A 162 -1.18 14.52 11.23
CA TYR A 162 -0.30 14.14 12.34
C TYR A 162 -1.06 13.97 13.65
N TRP A 163 -1.93 14.92 13.99
CA TRP A 163 -2.71 14.87 15.21
C TRP A 163 -3.76 13.77 15.17
N LEU A 164 -4.41 13.58 14.00
CA LEU A 164 -5.38 12.51 13.83
C LEU A 164 -4.75 11.13 14.05
N VAL A 165 -3.56 10.90 13.47
CA VAL A 165 -2.82 9.64 13.65
C VAL A 165 -2.46 9.42 15.12
N LEU A 166 -2.03 10.46 15.85
CA LEU A 166 -1.66 10.33 17.27
C LEU A 166 -2.88 10.05 18.17
N ILE A 167 -4.02 10.68 17.90
CA ILE A 167 -5.25 10.48 18.70
C ILE A 167 -5.83 9.07 18.47
N SER A 168 -5.54 8.47 17.33
CA SER A 168 -6.03 7.12 16.95
C SER A 168 -5.18 5.98 17.54
N VAL A 169 -4.13 6.28 18.32
CA VAL A 169 -3.24 5.32 19.01
C VAL A 169 -3.67 5.12 20.46
#